data_cb8c958ccd4e425942b29eb2df283742
#
_entry.id   cb8c958ccd4e425942b29eb2df283742
#
_cell.length_a   1.000
_cell.length_b   1.000
_cell.length_c   1.000
_cell.angle_alpha   90.00
_cell.angle_beta   90.00
_cell.angle_gamma   90.00
#
_symmetry.space_group_name_H-M   'P 1'
#
loop_
_entity.id
_entity.type
_entity.pdbx_description
1 polymer ?
#
loop_
_entity_poly.entity_id
_entity_poly.type
_entity_poly.pdbx_seq_one_letter_code
_entity_poly.pdbx_strand_id
1 'polypeptide(L)'
;MENFYVVSEKHMTFWKKAFIILGVCFIFTSGLWLYVYSNVISNQEVMHRNAVQMTNVINELKDEKKINDEKEVMKKDIRGYIKNKYKNIPDSIVIEIAENIVSMSSVYAISTELVVGIMEVESSFNPMATSSKSARGLMQVMPEWSRKFGLKNEFELHNISTGIESGIKVFQIHYEENNNDVSKGLYHYVNKDTAYVTKVYASMGQFVSYRTMSANEETLEVSKKDEVKKEKDI
;
A
#
# COMPACT_ATOMS: atom_id res chain seq x y z
N MET A 1 39.52 92.88 1.89
CA MET A 1 40.58 92.05 1.25
C MET A 1 40.06 90.61 1.24
N GLU A 2 39.47 90.21 0.13
CA GLU A 2 38.95 88.87 -0.07
C GLU A 2 40.09 87.95 -0.52
N ASN A 3 40.47 86.99 0.28
CA ASN A 3 41.43 85.98 -0.10
C ASN A 3 40.70 84.91 -0.95
N PHE A 4 40.74 85.04 -2.26
CA PHE A 4 40.34 83.95 -3.17
C PHE A 4 41.43 82.89 -3.13
N TYR A 5 41.10 81.74 -2.54
CA TYR A 5 41.95 80.57 -2.69
C TYR A 5 41.85 80.05 -4.11
N VAL A 6 42.87 80.29 -4.89
CA VAL A 6 43.05 79.69 -6.22
C VAL A 6 43.43 78.24 -6.00
N VAL A 7 42.44 77.36 -6.06
CA VAL A 7 42.69 75.92 -6.10
C VAL A 7 43.41 75.59 -7.39
N SER A 8 44.67 75.13 -7.31
CA SER A 8 45.51 74.91 -8.50
C SER A 8 44.83 73.86 -9.40
N GLU A 9 44.87 73.99 -10.72
CA GLU A 9 44.34 73.12 -11.74
C GLU A 9 44.76 71.65 -11.52
N LYS A 10 45.92 71.39 -11.00
CA LYS A 10 46.43 70.05 -10.61
C LYS A 10 45.61 69.39 -9.48
N HIS A 11 45.21 70.19 -8.50
CA HIS A 11 44.32 69.64 -7.41
C HIS A 11 42.96 69.34 -7.93
N MET A 12 42.39 70.09 -8.82
CA MET A 12 41.10 69.87 -9.41
C MET A 12 41.07 68.60 -10.31
N THR A 13 42.13 68.35 -11.07
CA THR A 13 42.29 67.14 -11.89
C THR A 13 42.54 65.90 -11.04
N PHE A 14 43.22 65.98 -9.92
CA PHE A 14 43.41 64.88 -8.97
C PHE A 14 42.06 64.44 -8.38
N TRP A 15 41.27 65.36 -7.86
CA TRP A 15 39.96 65.03 -7.29
C TRP A 15 38.97 64.48 -8.30
N LYS A 16 38.96 64.98 -9.55
CA LYS A 16 38.15 64.43 -10.64
C LYS A 16 38.49 62.94 -10.90
N LYS A 17 39.81 62.63 -10.98
CA LYS A 17 40.24 61.20 -11.15
C LYS A 17 39.87 60.32 -9.94
N ALA A 18 40.05 60.87 -8.73
CA ALA A 18 39.64 60.11 -7.50
C ALA A 18 38.15 59.81 -7.47
N PHE A 19 37.29 60.77 -7.84
CA PHE A 19 35.85 60.57 -7.92
C PHE A 19 35.43 59.53 -8.98
N ILE A 20 36.11 59.50 -10.13
CA ILE A 20 35.87 58.50 -11.18
C ILE A 20 36.28 57.12 -10.67
N ILE A 21 37.43 56.98 -10.03
CA ILE A 21 37.87 55.67 -9.46
C ILE A 21 36.90 55.17 -8.39
N LEU A 22 36.47 56.06 -7.47
CA LEU A 22 35.47 55.71 -6.46
C LEU A 22 34.13 55.29 -7.09
N GLY A 23 33.67 56.00 -8.11
CA GLY A 23 32.44 55.61 -8.84
C GLY A 23 32.56 54.27 -9.53
N VAL A 24 33.69 53.97 -10.17
CA VAL A 24 33.94 52.64 -10.77
C VAL A 24 33.99 51.56 -9.70
N CYS A 25 34.71 51.78 -8.60
CA CYS A 25 34.73 50.84 -7.47
C CYS A 25 33.33 50.57 -6.89
N PHE A 26 32.50 51.61 -6.76
CA PHE A 26 31.12 51.47 -6.27
C PHE A 26 30.25 50.64 -7.23
N ILE A 27 30.38 50.83 -8.54
CA ILE A 27 29.66 50.05 -9.55
C ILE A 27 30.11 48.60 -9.50
N PHE A 28 31.40 48.30 -9.40
CA PHE A 28 31.92 46.93 -9.29
C PHE A 28 31.45 46.23 -8.01
N THR A 29 31.50 46.92 -6.87
CA THR A 29 31.08 46.34 -5.59
C THR A 29 29.55 46.07 -5.54
N SER A 30 28.75 47.01 -6.08
CA SER A 30 27.31 46.85 -6.17
C SER A 30 26.92 45.74 -7.15
N GLY A 31 27.59 45.60 -8.29
CA GLY A 31 27.40 44.51 -9.24
C GLY A 31 27.75 43.16 -8.65
N LEU A 32 28.86 43.04 -7.93
CA LEU A 32 29.26 41.84 -7.23
C LEU A 32 28.26 41.48 -6.14
N TRP A 33 27.77 42.47 -5.39
CA TRP A 33 26.77 42.26 -4.35
C TRP A 33 25.44 41.75 -4.93
N LEU A 34 24.95 42.31 -6.02
CA LEU A 34 23.76 41.86 -6.73
C LEU A 34 23.91 40.44 -7.27
N TYR A 35 25.08 40.10 -7.81
CA TYR A 35 25.37 38.73 -8.27
C TYR A 35 25.34 37.73 -7.14
N VAL A 36 26.00 38.00 -6.01
CA VAL A 36 26.00 37.13 -4.84
C VAL A 36 24.58 36.99 -4.28
N TYR A 37 23.83 38.08 -4.18
CA TYR A 37 22.46 38.09 -3.69
C TYR A 37 21.52 37.22 -4.57
N SER A 38 21.63 37.38 -5.90
CA SER A 38 20.83 36.56 -6.83
C SER A 38 21.15 35.07 -6.74
N ASN A 39 22.45 34.73 -6.60
CA ASN A 39 22.86 33.33 -6.39
C ASN A 39 22.35 32.75 -5.06
N VAL A 40 22.37 33.52 -3.99
CA VAL A 40 21.83 33.06 -2.68
C VAL A 40 20.34 32.78 -2.77
N ILE A 41 19.56 33.68 -3.39
CA ILE A 41 18.12 33.49 -3.58
C ILE A 41 17.84 32.24 -4.45
N SER A 42 18.54 32.14 -5.59
CA SER A 42 18.37 30.97 -6.48
C SER A 42 18.67 29.64 -5.76
N ASN A 43 19.75 29.61 -4.98
CA ASN A 43 20.09 28.43 -4.20
C ASN A 43 19.06 28.13 -3.12
N GLN A 44 18.47 29.12 -2.46
CA GLN A 44 17.40 28.94 -1.48
C GLN A 44 16.14 28.34 -2.12
N GLU A 45 15.75 28.80 -3.31
CA GLU A 45 14.61 28.23 -4.03
C GLU A 45 14.84 26.78 -4.45
N VAL A 46 16.05 26.45 -4.91
CA VAL A 46 16.44 25.07 -5.25
C VAL A 46 16.38 24.18 -4.00
N MET A 47 16.96 24.65 -2.89
CA MET A 47 16.92 23.91 -1.61
C MET A 47 15.48 23.70 -1.12
N HIS A 48 14.62 24.71 -1.22
CA HIS A 48 13.22 24.61 -0.84
C HIS A 48 12.48 23.58 -1.70
N ARG A 49 12.64 23.61 -3.01
CA ARG A 49 12.05 22.62 -3.94
C ARG A 49 12.52 21.21 -3.62
N ASN A 50 13.82 21.01 -3.39
CA ASN A 50 14.37 19.73 -3.04
C ASN A 50 13.83 19.21 -1.68
N ALA A 51 13.68 20.10 -0.70
CA ALA A 51 13.09 19.74 0.59
C ALA A 51 11.62 19.30 0.47
N VAL A 52 10.82 20.00 -0.34
CA VAL A 52 9.42 19.61 -0.62
C VAL A 52 9.36 18.27 -1.35
N GLN A 53 10.19 18.05 -2.36
CA GLN A 53 10.25 16.76 -3.07
C GLN A 53 10.64 15.62 -2.12
N MET A 54 11.64 15.85 -1.26
CA MET A 54 12.09 14.85 -0.28
C MET A 54 10.97 14.50 0.72
N THR A 55 10.22 15.49 1.17
CA THR A 55 9.07 15.30 2.05
C THR A 55 7.99 14.44 1.38
N ASN A 56 7.69 14.69 0.11
CA ASN A 56 6.71 13.89 -0.65
C ASN A 56 7.16 12.43 -0.78
N VAL A 57 8.42 12.19 -1.15
CA VAL A 57 8.99 10.83 -1.23
C VAL A 57 8.95 10.12 0.13
N ILE A 58 9.27 10.81 1.23
CA ILE A 58 9.20 10.23 2.57
C ILE A 58 7.76 9.85 2.92
N ASN A 59 6.78 10.65 2.57
CA ASN A 59 5.38 10.35 2.83
C ASN A 59 4.91 9.13 1.99
N GLU A 60 5.26 9.09 0.70
CA GLU A 60 4.97 7.92 -0.16
C GLU A 60 5.56 6.63 0.41
N LEU A 61 6.83 6.66 0.85
CA LEU A 61 7.49 5.49 1.48
C LEU A 61 6.81 5.07 2.80
N LYS A 62 6.32 6.03 3.59
CA LYS A 62 5.57 5.73 4.82
C LYS A 62 4.23 5.06 4.51
N ASP A 63 3.52 5.55 3.50
CA ASP A 63 2.23 4.99 3.10
C ASP A 63 2.41 3.59 2.51
N GLU A 64 3.43 3.39 1.67
CA GLU A 64 3.79 2.07 1.14
C GLU A 64 4.15 1.07 2.26
N LYS A 65 4.96 1.51 3.22
CA LYS A 65 5.29 0.69 4.39
C LYS A 65 4.04 0.31 5.18
N LYS A 66 3.15 1.27 5.45
CA LYS A 66 1.90 1.02 6.17
C LYS A 66 1.04 -0.02 5.45
N ILE A 67 0.87 0.10 4.13
CA ILE A 67 0.14 -0.87 3.31
C ILE A 67 0.76 -2.27 3.40
N ASN A 68 2.10 -2.36 3.36
CA ASN A 68 2.79 -3.64 3.49
C ASN A 68 2.62 -4.24 4.88
N ASP A 69 2.72 -3.44 5.94
CA ASP A 69 2.49 -3.89 7.31
C ASP A 69 1.04 -4.41 7.49
N GLU A 70 0.04 -3.72 6.94
CA GLU A 70 -1.36 -4.17 6.95
C GLU A 70 -1.55 -5.50 6.19
N LYS A 71 -0.87 -5.68 5.05
CA LYS A 71 -0.88 -6.95 4.31
C LYS A 71 -0.26 -8.11 5.11
N GLU A 72 0.84 -7.88 5.80
CA GLU A 72 1.47 -8.91 6.64
C GLU A 72 0.59 -9.29 7.83
N VAL A 73 -0.07 -8.33 8.48
CA VAL A 73 -1.06 -8.59 9.51
C VAL A 73 -2.21 -9.44 8.96
N MET A 74 -2.76 -9.07 7.79
CA MET A 74 -3.82 -9.84 7.15
C MET A 74 -3.42 -11.28 6.84
N LYS A 75 -2.21 -11.50 6.30
CA LYS A 75 -1.67 -12.85 6.06
C LYS A 75 -1.57 -13.67 7.35
N LYS A 76 -1.10 -13.04 8.44
CA LYS A 76 -1.03 -13.66 9.76
C LYS A 76 -2.42 -14.09 10.25
N ASP A 77 -3.40 -13.21 10.14
CA ASP A 77 -4.76 -13.46 10.55
C ASP A 77 -5.40 -14.63 9.77
N ILE A 78 -5.23 -14.65 8.44
CA ILE A 78 -5.71 -15.75 7.60
C ILE A 78 -5.07 -17.07 8.02
N ARG A 79 -3.75 -17.10 8.18
CA ARG A 79 -3.03 -18.31 8.63
C ARG A 79 -3.54 -18.81 9.98
N GLY A 80 -3.67 -17.90 10.94
CA GLY A 80 -4.17 -18.22 12.27
C GLY A 80 -5.62 -18.75 12.24
N TYR A 81 -6.49 -18.11 11.47
CA TYR A 81 -7.87 -18.54 11.30
C TYR A 81 -7.98 -19.95 10.70
N ILE A 82 -7.26 -20.20 9.61
CA ILE A 82 -7.24 -21.52 8.96
C ILE A 82 -6.72 -22.59 9.94
N LYS A 83 -5.60 -22.34 10.61
CA LYS A 83 -5.00 -23.31 11.56
C LYS A 83 -5.86 -23.56 12.79
N ASN A 84 -6.59 -22.56 13.26
CA ASN A 84 -7.49 -22.73 14.38
C ASN A 84 -8.65 -23.72 14.06
N LYS A 85 -9.22 -23.62 12.86
CA LYS A 85 -10.37 -24.44 12.42
C LYS A 85 -9.95 -25.75 11.73
N TYR A 86 -8.89 -25.73 10.94
CA TYR A 86 -8.46 -26.81 10.04
C TYR A 86 -7.02 -27.24 10.35
N LYS A 87 -6.82 -27.83 11.53
CA LYS A 87 -5.49 -28.19 12.09
C LYS A 87 -4.66 -29.10 11.20
N ASN A 88 -5.31 -29.91 10.36
CA ASN A 88 -4.65 -30.92 9.52
C ASN A 88 -4.06 -30.36 8.21
N ILE A 89 -4.36 -29.11 7.85
CA ILE A 89 -3.78 -28.51 6.64
C ILE A 89 -2.31 -28.19 6.93
N PRO A 90 -1.36 -28.64 6.10
CA PRO A 90 0.07 -28.34 6.26
C PRO A 90 0.35 -26.85 6.29
N ASP A 91 1.31 -26.42 7.12
CA ASP A 91 1.63 -25.00 7.28
C ASP A 91 2.08 -24.35 5.96
N SER A 92 2.83 -25.08 5.12
CA SER A 92 3.24 -24.58 3.80
C SER A 92 2.04 -24.25 2.90
N ILE A 93 1.01 -25.07 2.93
CA ILE A 93 -0.23 -24.82 2.16
C ILE A 93 -0.98 -23.62 2.73
N VAL A 94 -1.08 -23.51 4.05
CA VAL A 94 -1.74 -22.39 4.73
C VAL A 94 -1.04 -21.05 4.41
N ILE A 95 0.31 -21.05 4.43
CA ILE A 95 1.11 -19.87 4.07
C ILE A 95 0.83 -19.47 2.61
N GLU A 96 0.91 -20.40 1.69
CA GLU A 96 0.68 -20.16 0.27
C GLU A 96 -0.75 -19.65 -0.01
N ILE A 97 -1.76 -20.22 0.65
CA ILE A 97 -3.14 -19.74 0.57
C ILE A 97 -3.24 -18.28 1.04
N ALA A 98 -2.69 -17.96 2.22
CA ALA A 98 -2.79 -16.61 2.78
C ALA A 98 -2.10 -15.56 1.90
N GLU A 99 -0.92 -15.88 1.36
CA GLU A 99 -0.18 -15.01 0.44
C GLU A 99 -0.99 -14.73 -0.83
N ASN A 100 -1.55 -15.78 -1.45
CA ASN A 100 -2.34 -15.64 -2.67
C ASN A 100 -3.67 -14.92 -2.42
N ILE A 101 -4.36 -15.16 -1.31
CA ILE A 101 -5.58 -14.42 -0.95
C ILE A 101 -5.28 -12.92 -0.89
N VAL A 102 -4.27 -12.49 -0.10
CA VAL A 102 -3.96 -11.07 0.08
C VAL A 102 -3.49 -10.43 -1.23
N SER A 103 -2.64 -11.14 -2.00
CA SER A 103 -2.16 -10.65 -3.29
C SER A 103 -3.30 -10.48 -4.29
N MET A 104 -4.12 -11.52 -4.49
CA MET A 104 -5.21 -11.50 -5.49
C MET A 104 -6.34 -10.56 -5.08
N SER A 105 -6.68 -10.48 -3.77
CA SER A 105 -7.63 -9.50 -3.27
C SER A 105 -7.22 -8.06 -3.61
N SER A 106 -5.92 -7.74 -3.50
CA SER A 106 -5.39 -6.44 -3.88
C SER A 106 -5.44 -6.21 -5.39
N VAL A 107 -5.05 -7.20 -6.20
CA VAL A 107 -5.03 -7.10 -7.68
C VAL A 107 -6.44 -6.92 -8.25
N TYR A 108 -7.38 -7.67 -7.73
CA TYR A 108 -8.77 -7.70 -8.23
C TYR A 108 -9.72 -6.77 -7.48
N ALA A 109 -9.21 -5.97 -6.53
CA ALA A 109 -10.00 -5.04 -5.70
C ALA A 109 -11.23 -5.72 -5.05
N ILE A 110 -11.05 -6.97 -4.55
CA ILE A 110 -12.07 -7.75 -3.87
C ILE A 110 -11.76 -7.85 -2.37
N SER A 111 -12.79 -7.87 -1.52
CA SER A 111 -12.58 -8.04 -0.08
C SER A 111 -11.90 -9.39 0.25
N THR A 112 -10.84 -9.33 1.04
CA THR A 112 -10.14 -10.52 1.55
C THR A 112 -11.07 -11.42 2.35
N GLU A 113 -11.95 -10.82 3.15
CA GLU A 113 -12.95 -11.54 3.96
C GLU A 113 -13.92 -12.32 3.07
N LEU A 114 -14.31 -11.74 1.94
CA LEU A 114 -15.19 -12.41 0.98
C LEU A 114 -14.51 -13.62 0.35
N VAL A 115 -13.24 -13.48 -0.06
CA VAL A 115 -12.47 -14.62 -0.63
C VAL A 115 -12.27 -15.71 0.39
N VAL A 116 -11.95 -15.39 1.65
CA VAL A 116 -11.87 -16.33 2.76
C VAL A 116 -13.21 -17.04 2.97
N GLY A 117 -14.33 -16.28 2.99
CA GLY A 117 -15.66 -16.82 3.19
C GLY A 117 -16.08 -17.79 2.08
N ILE A 118 -15.81 -17.46 0.83
CA ILE A 118 -16.08 -18.36 -0.31
C ILE A 118 -15.24 -19.64 -0.19
N MET A 119 -13.94 -19.54 0.03
CA MET A 119 -13.07 -20.72 0.14
C MET A 119 -13.44 -21.65 1.28
N GLU A 120 -13.82 -21.09 2.41
CA GLU A 120 -14.23 -21.91 3.54
C GLU A 120 -15.47 -22.74 3.22
N VAL A 121 -16.47 -22.11 2.59
CA VAL A 121 -17.72 -22.79 2.22
C VAL A 121 -17.51 -23.80 1.09
N GLU A 122 -16.65 -23.48 0.11
CA GLU A 122 -16.43 -24.31 -1.07
C GLU A 122 -15.56 -25.54 -0.82
N SER A 123 -14.48 -25.38 -0.08
CA SER A 123 -13.46 -26.43 0.03
C SER A 123 -12.97 -26.69 1.44
N SER A 124 -13.35 -25.87 2.43
CA SER A 124 -12.70 -25.84 3.74
C SER A 124 -11.19 -25.67 3.63
N PHE A 125 -10.76 -24.82 2.70
CA PHE A 125 -9.36 -24.54 2.36
C PHE A 125 -8.55 -25.74 1.82
N ASN A 126 -9.22 -26.74 1.26
CA ASN A 126 -8.56 -27.88 0.63
C ASN A 126 -8.30 -27.60 -0.86
N PRO A 127 -7.04 -27.39 -1.31
CA PRO A 127 -6.74 -27.12 -2.71
C PRO A 127 -7.02 -28.33 -3.63
N MET A 128 -7.04 -29.55 -3.07
CA MET A 128 -7.29 -30.79 -3.84
C MET A 128 -8.78 -31.18 -3.86
N ALA A 129 -9.67 -30.34 -3.35
CA ALA A 129 -11.10 -30.63 -3.33
C ALA A 129 -11.65 -30.78 -4.75
N THR A 130 -12.47 -31.83 -4.95
CA THR A 130 -13.23 -32.06 -6.19
C THR A 130 -14.64 -32.48 -5.80
N SER A 131 -15.64 -31.75 -6.31
CA SER A 131 -17.05 -32.07 -6.05
C SER A 131 -17.57 -33.19 -6.97
N SER A 132 -18.74 -33.72 -6.64
CA SER A 132 -19.46 -34.69 -7.49
C SER A 132 -19.84 -34.14 -8.87
N LYS A 133 -19.87 -32.79 -9.00
CA LYS A 133 -20.11 -32.06 -10.26
C LYS A 133 -18.83 -31.66 -10.95
N SER A 134 -17.66 -32.17 -10.51
CA SER A 134 -16.32 -31.85 -11.05
C SER A 134 -15.83 -30.46 -10.80
N ALA A 135 -16.44 -29.66 -9.92
CA ALA A 135 -15.86 -28.40 -9.46
C ALA A 135 -14.56 -28.67 -8.71
N ARG A 136 -13.52 -27.80 -8.87
CA ARG A 136 -12.15 -28.09 -8.42
C ARG A 136 -11.51 -26.95 -7.63
N GLY A 137 -10.66 -27.35 -6.71
CA GLY A 137 -9.74 -26.47 -5.98
C GLY A 137 -10.40 -25.65 -4.88
N LEU A 138 -9.68 -24.67 -4.40
CA LEU A 138 -10.04 -23.87 -3.22
C LEU A 138 -11.38 -23.16 -3.35
N MET A 139 -11.72 -22.67 -4.53
CA MET A 139 -12.95 -21.92 -4.79
C MET A 139 -13.96 -22.72 -5.64
N GLN A 140 -13.76 -24.04 -5.79
CA GLN A 140 -14.64 -24.97 -6.50
C GLN A 140 -15.09 -24.48 -7.87
N VAL A 141 -14.10 -24.09 -8.69
CA VAL A 141 -14.35 -23.61 -10.05
C VAL A 141 -14.73 -24.76 -10.96
N MET A 142 -15.78 -24.56 -11.76
CA MET A 142 -16.25 -25.56 -12.73
C MET A 142 -15.28 -25.68 -13.93
N PRO A 143 -15.09 -26.90 -14.49
CA PRO A 143 -14.14 -27.15 -15.58
C PRO A 143 -14.31 -26.30 -16.84
N GLU A 144 -15.52 -25.84 -17.15
CA GLU A 144 -15.77 -24.97 -18.30
C GLU A 144 -15.06 -23.62 -18.20
N TRP A 145 -14.82 -23.11 -16.99
CA TRP A 145 -14.09 -21.87 -16.76
C TRP A 145 -12.61 -22.01 -17.05
N SER A 146 -12.02 -23.20 -16.85
CA SER A 146 -10.59 -23.43 -17.17
C SER A 146 -10.27 -23.08 -18.62
N ARG A 147 -11.14 -23.48 -19.54
CA ARG A 147 -10.99 -23.16 -20.97
C ARG A 147 -11.19 -21.68 -21.26
N LYS A 148 -12.17 -21.03 -20.60
CA LYS A 148 -12.42 -19.59 -20.75
C LYS A 148 -11.25 -18.76 -20.26
N PHE A 149 -10.52 -19.21 -19.25
CA PHE A 149 -9.34 -18.53 -18.70
C PHE A 149 -8.01 -18.96 -19.33
N GLY A 150 -8.05 -19.82 -20.36
CA GLY A 150 -6.86 -20.24 -21.12
C GLY A 150 -5.96 -21.23 -20.38
N LEU A 151 -6.49 -21.96 -19.41
CA LEU A 151 -5.77 -23.01 -18.70
C LEU A 151 -5.59 -24.22 -19.63
N LYS A 152 -4.47 -24.96 -19.51
CA LYS A 152 -4.20 -26.14 -20.31
C LYS A 152 -5.21 -27.28 -20.06
N ASN A 153 -5.61 -27.41 -18.82
CA ASN A 153 -6.63 -28.38 -18.40
C ASN A 153 -7.26 -27.97 -17.07
N GLU A 154 -8.35 -28.62 -16.67
CA GLU A 154 -9.07 -28.32 -15.42
C GLU A 154 -8.33 -28.69 -14.13
N PHE A 155 -7.27 -29.52 -14.21
CA PHE A 155 -6.49 -29.90 -13.02
C PHE A 155 -5.61 -28.74 -12.53
N GLU A 156 -5.33 -27.73 -13.37
CA GLU A 156 -4.64 -26.52 -12.94
C GLU A 156 -5.44 -25.72 -11.88
N LEU A 157 -6.74 -25.94 -11.78
CA LEU A 157 -7.59 -25.35 -10.73
C LEU A 157 -7.26 -25.86 -9.32
N HIS A 158 -6.50 -26.97 -9.20
CA HIS A 158 -5.96 -27.45 -7.91
C HIS A 158 -4.68 -26.68 -7.49
N ASN A 159 -4.03 -25.97 -8.41
CA ASN A 159 -2.95 -25.08 -8.04
C ASN A 159 -3.52 -23.90 -7.24
N ILE A 160 -2.91 -23.59 -6.09
CA ILE A 160 -3.41 -22.59 -5.15
C ILE A 160 -3.62 -21.25 -5.82
N SER A 161 -2.59 -20.71 -6.48
CA SER A 161 -2.66 -19.41 -7.15
C SER A 161 -3.71 -19.39 -8.26
N THR A 162 -3.64 -20.37 -9.17
CA THR A 162 -4.56 -20.48 -10.32
C THR A 162 -6.01 -20.69 -9.88
N GLY A 163 -6.23 -21.54 -8.86
CA GLY A 163 -7.57 -21.81 -8.33
C GLY A 163 -8.21 -20.59 -7.67
N ILE A 164 -7.43 -19.82 -6.89
CA ILE A 164 -7.89 -18.57 -6.26
C ILE A 164 -8.21 -17.52 -7.33
N GLU A 165 -7.27 -17.28 -8.24
CA GLU A 165 -7.45 -16.31 -9.32
C GLU A 165 -8.69 -16.64 -10.17
N SER A 166 -8.82 -17.90 -10.58
CA SER A 166 -9.96 -18.35 -11.38
C SER A 166 -11.28 -18.17 -10.65
N GLY A 167 -11.34 -18.52 -9.36
CA GLY A 167 -12.54 -18.35 -8.55
C GLY A 167 -12.94 -16.89 -8.37
N ILE A 168 -11.97 -16.00 -8.14
CA ILE A 168 -12.21 -14.56 -8.07
C ILE A 168 -12.77 -14.05 -9.40
N LYS A 169 -12.18 -14.43 -10.53
CA LYS A 169 -12.67 -14.03 -11.86
C LYS A 169 -14.11 -14.49 -12.11
N VAL A 170 -14.43 -15.73 -11.74
CA VAL A 170 -15.83 -16.24 -11.86
C VAL A 170 -16.78 -15.41 -11.00
N PHE A 171 -16.41 -15.12 -9.75
CA PHE A 171 -17.21 -14.27 -8.87
C PHE A 171 -17.40 -12.86 -9.47
N GLN A 172 -16.33 -12.22 -9.97
CA GLN A 172 -16.40 -10.89 -10.56
C GLN A 172 -17.34 -10.83 -11.77
N ILE A 173 -17.30 -11.82 -12.65
CA ILE A 173 -18.24 -11.89 -13.77
C ILE A 173 -19.69 -11.84 -13.26
N HIS A 174 -20.03 -12.67 -12.27
CA HIS A 174 -21.39 -12.67 -11.72
C HIS A 174 -21.71 -11.41 -10.91
N TYR A 175 -20.73 -10.80 -10.25
CA TYR A 175 -20.87 -9.55 -9.54
C TYR A 175 -21.20 -8.38 -10.50
N GLU A 176 -20.43 -8.24 -11.59
CA GLU A 176 -20.63 -7.21 -12.62
C GLU A 176 -21.96 -7.39 -13.36
N GLU A 177 -22.30 -8.62 -13.75
CA GLU A 177 -23.58 -8.95 -14.38
C GLU A 177 -24.80 -8.62 -13.51
N ASN A 178 -24.60 -8.48 -12.18
CA ASN A 178 -25.67 -8.20 -11.23
C ASN A 178 -25.55 -6.83 -10.55
N ASN A 179 -25.12 -5.82 -11.31
CA ASN A 179 -25.00 -4.42 -10.88
C ASN A 179 -24.09 -4.21 -9.64
N ASN A 180 -23.03 -4.94 -9.56
CA ASN A 180 -22.06 -4.91 -8.45
C ASN A 180 -22.68 -5.21 -7.07
N ASP A 181 -23.65 -6.10 -7.04
CA ASP A 181 -24.27 -6.59 -5.81
C ASP A 181 -23.62 -7.91 -5.37
N VAL A 182 -22.92 -7.88 -4.23
CA VAL A 182 -22.19 -9.04 -3.70
C VAL A 182 -23.13 -10.22 -3.45
N SER A 183 -24.31 -9.97 -2.87
CA SER A 183 -25.27 -11.06 -2.56
C SER A 183 -25.79 -11.73 -3.83
N LYS A 184 -26.07 -10.95 -4.88
CA LYS A 184 -26.48 -11.48 -6.17
C LYS A 184 -25.33 -12.18 -6.88
N GLY A 185 -24.12 -11.61 -6.83
CA GLY A 185 -22.91 -12.25 -7.35
C GLY A 185 -22.71 -13.64 -6.74
N LEU A 186 -22.76 -13.75 -5.43
CA LEU A 186 -22.69 -15.04 -4.71
C LEU A 186 -23.84 -15.99 -5.07
N TYR A 187 -25.06 -15.47 -5.17
CA TYR A 187 -26.22 -16.25 -5.55
C TYR A 187 -26.05 -16.91 -6.92
N HIS A 188 -25.52 -16.17 -7.88
CA HIS A 188 -25.26 -16.68 -9.23
C HIS A 188 -24.00 -17.54 -9.32
N TYR A 189 -23.02 -17.33 -8.46
CA TYR A 189 -21.79 -18.13 -8.38
C TYR A 189 -22.07 -19.62 -8.22
N VAL A 190 -23.08 -19.97 -7.43
CA VAL A 190 -23.50 -21.37 -7.14
C VAL A 190 -24.83 -21.76 -7.75
N ASN A 191 -25.20 -21.17 -8.87
CA ASN A 191 -26.43 -21.52 -9.57
C ASN A 191 -27.71 -21.30 -8.75
N LYS A 192 -27.82 -20.10 -8.12
CA LYS A 192 -29.05 -19.58 -7.50
C LYS A 192 -29.43 -20.23 -6.15
N ASP A 193 -28.45 -20.36 -5.26
CA ASP A 193 -28.66 -20.85 -3.89
C ASP A 193 -28.54 -19.73 -2.85
N THR A 194 -29.66 -19.35 -2.21
CA THR A 194 -29.70 -18.36 -1.12
C THR A 194 -29.06 -18.85 0.18
N ALA A 195 -29.13 -20.17 0.47
CA ALA A 195 -28.48 -20.73 1.64
C ALA A 195 -26.95 -20.63 1.56
N TYR A 196 -26.42 -20.73 0.35
CA TYR A 196 -25.00 -20.50 0.10
C TYR A 196 -24.58 -19.08 0.47
N VAL A 197 -25.31 -18.08 0.02
CA VAL A 197 -25.03 -16.66 0.34
C VAL A 197 -24.95 -16.46 1.85
N THR A 198 -25.92 -17.02 2.60
CA THR A 198 -25.94 -16.96 4.06
C THR A 198 -24.71 -17.63 4.69
N LYS A 199 -24.29 -18.80 4.17
CA LYS A 199 -23.09 -19.50 4.67
C LYS A 199 -21.82 -18.69 4.44
N VAL A 200 -21.67 -18.06 3.26
CA VAL A 200 -20.50 -17.21 2.96
C VAL A 200 -20.45 -16.01 3.91
N TYR A 201 -21.56 -15.30 4.11
CA TYR A 201 -21.59 -14.19 5.07
C TYR A 201 -21.32 -14.64 6.51
N ALA A 202 -21.81 -15.81 6.92
CA ALA A 202 -21.52 -16.36 8.24
C ALA A 202 -20.01 -16.65 8.40
N SER A 203 -19.38 -17.25 7.39
CA SER A 203 -17.93 -17.49 7.37
C SER A 203 -17.13 -16.19 7.40
N MET A 204 -17.51 -15.20 6.59
CA MET A 204 -16.91 -13.86 6.64
C MET A 204 -16.97 -13.26 8.05
N GLY A 205 -18.14 -13.32 8.70
CA GLY A 205 -18.35 -12.83 10.06
C GLY A 205 -17.49 -13.55 11.09
N GLN A 206 -17.31 -14.87 10.95
CA GLN A 206 -16.41 -15.64 11.81
C GLN A 206 -14.94 -15.23 11.65
N PHE A 207 -14.50 -15.01 10.41
CA PHE A 207 -13.13 -14.53 10.16
C PHE A 207 -12.91 -13.13 10.72
N VAL A 208 -13.84 -12.19 10.52
CA VAL A 208 -13.77 -10.83 11.10
C VAL A 208 -13.73 -10.89 12.64
N SER A 209 -14.56 -11.72 13.26
CA SER A 209 -14.58 -11.94 14.71
C SER A 209 -13.23 -12.48 15.21
N TYR A 210 -12.66 -13.47 14.52
CA TYR A 210 -11.35 -14.02 14.84
C TYR A 210 -10.27 -12.94 14.82
N ARG A 211 -10.21 -12.11 13.77
CA ARG A 211 -9.25 -11.00 13.64
C ARG A 211 -9.37 -9.99 14.78
N THR A 212 -10.59 -9.63 15.14
CA THR A 212 -10.84 -8.69 16.25
C THR A 212 -10.36 -9.26 17.59
N MET A 213 -10.58 -10.54 17.85
CA MET A 213 -10.10 -11.21 19.07
C MET A 213 -8.57 -11.30 19.10
N SER A 214 -7.94 -11.70 18.00
CA SER A 214 -6.49 -11.80 17.87
C SER A 214 -5.80 -10.43 18.10
N ALA A 215 -6.33 -9.35 17.53
CA ALA A 215 -5.81 -8.00 17.73
C ALA A 215 -5.92 -7.54 19.21
N ASN A 216 -7.02 -7.86 19.88
CA ASN A 216 -7.21 -7.54 21.30
C ASN A 216 -6.23 -8.31 22.20
N GLU A 217 -5.99 -9.60 21.92
CA GLU A 217 -5.01 -10.40 22.65
C GLU A 217 -3.59 -9.86 22.53
N GLU A 218 -3.17 -9.48 21.32
CA GLU A 218 -1.84 -8.85 21.10
C GLU A 218 -1.70 -7.53 21.86
N THR A 219 -2.73 -6.70 21.86
CA THR A 219 -2.71 -5.42 22.60
C THR A 219 -2.56 -5.63 24.10
N LEU A 220 -3.25 -6.64 24.66
CA LEU A 220 -3.15 -7.00 26.07
C LEU A 220 -1.77 -7.57 26.44
N GLU A 221 -1.17 -8.36 25.55
CA GLU A 221 0.18 -8.90 25.78
C GLU A 221 1.26 -7.81 25.77
N VAL A 222 1.13 -6.83 24.85
CA VAL A 222 2.06 -5.68 24.78
C VAL A 222 1.95 -4.84 26.06
N SER A 223 0.74 -4.51 26.50
CA SER A 223 0.54 -3.73 27.73
C SER A 223 1.12 -4.40 28.98
N LYS A 224 0.94 -5.73 29.12
CA LYS A 224 1.54 -6.51 30.24
C LYS A 224 3.07 -6.51 30.20
N LYS A 225 3.67 -6.61 29.00
CA LYS A 225 5.15 -6.57 28.86
C LYS A 225 5.72 -5.21 29.25
N ASP A 226 5.01 -4.12 28.91
CA ASP A 226 5.43 -2.76 29.26
C ASP A 226 5.31 -2.48 30.76
N GLU A 227 4.29 -3.02 31.45
CA GLU A 227 4.14 -2.95 32.90
C GLU A 227 5.29 -3.68 33.61
N VAL A 228 5.59 -4.92 33.20
CA VAL A 228 6.69 -5.71 33.79
C VAL A 228 8.06 -5.05 33.56
N LYS A 229 8.26 -4.34 32.46
CA LYS A 229 9.49 -3.60 32.19
C LYS A 229 9.63 -2.39 33.10
N LYS A 230 8.56 -1.64 33.31
CA LYS A 230 8.55 -0.48 34.24
C LYS A 230 8.83 -0.89 35.69
N GLU A 231 8.35 -2.05 36.13
CA GLU A 231 8.62 -2.56 37.50
C GLU A 231 10.08 -3.01 37.71
N LYS A 232 10.80 -3.38 36.65
CA LYS A 232 12.21 -3.79 36.72
C LYS A 232 13.20 -2.62 36.67
N ASP A 233 12.76 -1.47 36.20
CA ASP A 233 13.59 -0.26 36.07
C ASP A 233 13.45 0.68 37.30
N ILE A 234 12.72 0.24 38.35
CA ILE A 234 12.59 0.88 39.67
C ILE A 234 13.41 0.11 40.70
#